data_eac8fde64b948dc8cc4f8def6f62e436
#
_entry.id   eac8fde64b948dc8cc4f8def6f62e436
#
_cell.length_a   1.000
_cell.length_b   1.000
_cell.length_c   1.000
_cell.angle_alpha   90.00
_cell.angle_beta   90.00
_cell.angle_gamma   90.00
#
_symmetry.space_group_name_H-M   'P 1'
#
loop_
_entity.id
_entity.type
_entity.pdbx_description
1 polymer ?
#
loop_
_entity_poly.entity_id
_entity_poly.type
_entity_poly.pdbx_seq_one_letter_code
_entity_poly.pdbx_strand_id
1 'polypeptide(L)'
;MANRIKHHESEEDGDSEVIQFKGLIRYERQVPVRQVSYYICGELKEPEYYTELFFTLRSASETDLIYLHLNSPGGDFNTGLQIINIMAASPARVVTIVEARAYSMAALIFLSGDEMYVHDNCQLMF
;
A
#
# COMPACT_ATOMS: atom_id res chain seq x y z
N MET A 1 -16.66 -8.50 34.60
CA MET A 1 -16.35 -9.58 33.65
C MET A 1 -17.12 -9.35 32.35
N ALA A 2 -16.45 -9.48 31.25
CA ALA A 2 -17.09 -9.28 29.94
C ALA A 2 -17.80 -10.53 29.48
N ASN A 3 -18.99 -10.36 28.93
CA ASN A 3 -19.73 -11.41 28.25
C ASN A 3 -19.52 -11.26 26.75
N ARG A 4 -19.11 -12.33 26.12
CA ARG A 4 -18.85 -12.37 24.70
C ARG A 4 -19.99 -13.09 23.99
N ILE A 5 -20.61 -12.43 23.06
CA ILE A 5 -21.72 -12.96 22.28
C ILE A 5 -21.30 -12.97 20.82
N LYS A 6 -21.41 -14.15 20.18
CA LYS A 6 -21.16 -14.26 18.76
C LYS A 6 -22.47 -14.11 18.00
N HIS A 7 -22.45 -13.28 16.99
CA HIS A 7 -23.55 -13.16 16.05
C HIS A 7 -23.38 -14.18 14.93
N HIS A 8 -24.37 -15.06 14.81
CA HIS A 8 -24.39 -16.09 13.77
C HIS A 8 -25.36 -15.77 12.63
N GLU A 9 -25.99 -14.64 12.72
CA GLU A 9 -27.11 -14.30 11.85
C GLU A 9 -26.71 -13.90 10.45
N SER A 10 -25.49 -13.45 10.32
CA SER A 10 -25.02 -12.92 9.05
C SER A 10 -23.62 -13.41 8.78
N GLU A 11 -23.49 -14.25 7.80
CA GLU A 11 -22.21 -14.66 7.27
C GLU A 11 -21.48 -13.46 6.64
N GLU A 12 -22.23 -12.43 6.25
CA GLU A 12 -21.70 -11.20 5.68
C GLU A 12 -20.96 -10.34 6.72
N ASP A 13 -21.43 -10.37 7.95
CA ASP A 13 -20.80 -9.63 9.05
C ASP A 13 -19.58 -10.36 9.62
N GLY A 14 -19.38 -11.62 9.18
CA GLY A 14 -18.23 -12.40 9.53
C GLY A 14 -17.98 -12.51 11.03
N ASP A 15 -16.89 -11.92 11.50
CA ASP A 15 -16.39 -12.09 12.86
C ASP A 15 -16.85 -10.99 13.82
N SER A 16 -18.04 -10.43 13.59
CA SER A 16 -18.57 -9.40 14.50
C SER A 16 -18.89 -10.00 15.86
N GLU A 17 -18.41 -9.35 16.89
CA GLU A 17 -18.59 -9.75 18.28
C GLU A 17 -19.14 -8.61 19.11
N VAL A 18 -20.05 -8.93 20.04
CA VAL A 18 -20.52 -7.98 21.04
C VAL A 18 -19.95 -8.38 22.40
N ILE A 19 -19.22 -7.46 22.99
CA ILE A 19 -18.66 -7.63 24.31
C ILE A 19 -19.39 -6.69 25.26
N GLN A 20 -20.07 -7.25 26.26
CA GLN A 20 -20.78 -6.47 27.24
C GLN A 20 -20.01 -6.38 28.55
N PHE A 21 -19.82 -5.17 29.01
CA PHE A 21 -19.35 -4.88 30.36
C PHE A 21 -20.48 -4.24 31.14
N LYS A 22 -20.42 -4.28 32.47
CA LYS A 22 -21.41 -3.62 33.31
C LYS A 22 -21.44 -2.13 33.01
N GLY A 23 -22.51 -1.66 32.38
CA GLY A 23 -22.70 -0.27 31.99
C GLY A 23 -21.95 0.17 30.72
N LEU A 24 -21.27 -0.75 30.03
CA LEU A 24 -20.54 -0.41 28.83
C LEU A 24 -20.70 -1.51 27.79
N ILE A 25 -20.93 -1.10 26.55
CA ILE A 25 -21.05 -2.02 25.42
C ILE A 25 -19.90 -1.77 24.47
N ARG A 26 -19.21 -2.85 24.07
CA ARG A 26 -18.13 -2.81 23.07
C ARG A 26 -18.50 -3.67 21.88
N TYR A 27 -18.37 -3.09 20.72
CA TYR A 27 -18.50 -3.81 19.45
C TYR A 27 -17.13 -3.94 18.83
N GLU A 28 -16.77 -5.14 18.43
CA GLU A 28 -15.49 -5.40 17.80
C GLU A 28 -15.69 -6.22 16.54
N ARG A 29 -14.98 -5.84 15.50
CA ARG A 29 -15.04 -6.50 14.22
C ARG A 29 -13.63 -6.56 13.63
N GLN A 30 -13.26 -7.73 13.13
CA GLN A 30 -12.04 -7.90 12.37
C GLN A 30 -12.34 -7.68 10.90
N VAL A 31 -11.60 -6.77 10.27
CA VAL A 31 -11.75 -6.46 8.86
C VAL A 31 -10.47 -6.88 8.15
N PRO A 32 -10.54 -7.83 7.20
CA PRO A 32 -9.36 -8.22 6.44
C PRO A 32 -8.88 -7.04 5.57
N VAL A 33 -7.58 -6.81 5.57
CA VAL A 33 -6.92 -5.79 4.75
C VAL A 33 -6.01 -6.50 3.76
N ARG A 34 -6.18 -6.18 2.47
CA ARG A 34 -5.28 -6.66 1.43
C ARG A 34 -4.04 -5.78 1.42
N GLN A 35 -2.88 -6.43 1.49
CA GLN A 35 -1.59 -5.77 1.44
C GLN A 35 -0.75 -6.39 0.33
N VAL A 36 -0.28 -5.57 -0.59
CA VAL A 36 0.52 -6.01 -1.73
C VAL A 36 1.82 -5.25 -1.74
N SER A 37 2.94 -5.95 -1.89
CA SER A 37 4.27 -5.35 -1.96
C SER A 37 4.90 -5.60 -3.32
N TYR A 38 5.44 -4.54 -3.90
CA TYR A 38 6.24 -4.60 -5.11
C TYR A 38 7.64 -4.09 -4.81
N TYR A 39 8.63 -4.79 -5.36
CA TYR A 39 10.03 -4.40 -5.25
C TYR A 39 10.49 -3.90 -6.61
N ILE A 40 10.81 -2.62 -6.69
CA ILE A 40 11.33 -1.99 -7.91
C ILE A 40 12.83 -1.84 -7.73
N CYS A 41 13.57 -2.82 -8.25
CA CYS A 41 15.02 -2.90 -8.10
C CYS A 41 15.70 -2.74 -9.44
N GLY A 42 16.75 -1.96 -9.46
CA GLY A 42 17.51 -1.68 -10.66
C GLY A 42 16.91 -0.57 -11.50
N GLU A 43 17.38 -0.45 -12.71
CA GLU A 43 16.95 0.58 -13.65
C GLU A 43 15.47 0.43 -14.02
N LEU A 44 14.75 1.54 -14.07
CA LEU A 44 13.37 1.55 -14.55
C LEU A 44 13.34 1.15 -16.02
N LYS A 45 12.62 0.08 -16.31
CA LYS A 45 12.47 -0.49 -17.62
C LYS A 45 11.31 0.15 -18.36
N GLU A 46 11.01 -0.36 -19.55
CA GLU A 46 9.87 0.07 -20.34
C GLU A 46 8.55 -0.16 -19.61
N PRO A 47 7.50 0.61 -19.92
CA PRO A 47 6.23 0.52 -19.19
C PRO A 47 5.59 -0.86 -19.17
N GLU A 48 5.78 -1.63 -20.23
CA GLU A 48 5.20 -2.98 -20.36
C GLU A 48 5.64 -3.91 -19.23
N TYR A 49 6.82 -3.69 -18.69
CA TYR A 49 7.35 -4.48 -17.58
C TYR A 49 6.50 -4.35 -16.31
N TYR A 50 5.83 -3.22 -16.15
CA TYR A 50 5.08 -2.88 -14.92
C TYR A 50 3.57 -3.02 -15.07
N THR A 51 3.10 -3.74 -16.06
CA THR A 51 1.66 -3.88 -16.34
C THR A 51 0.88 -4.43 -15.15
N GLU A 52 1.44 -5.41 -14.44
CA GLU A 52 0.78 -5.96 -13.26
C GLU A 52 0.64 -4.92 -12.14
N LEU A 53 1.68 -4.13 -11.90
CA LEU A 53 1.62 -3.03 -10.94
C LEU A 53 0.53 -2.04 -11.32
N PHE A 54 0.45 -1.65 -12.57
CA PHE A 54 -0.56 -0.71 -13.06
C PHE A 54 -1.97 -1.26 -12.85
N PHE A 55 -2.17 -2.53 -13.18
CA PHE A 55 -3.46 -3.19 -12.97
C PHE A 55 -3.82 -3.24 -11.49
N THR A 56 -2.89 -3.61 -10.64
CA THR A 56 -3.11 -3.68 -9.19
C THR A 56 -3.50 -2.31 -8.62
N LEU A 57 -2.80 -1.25 -8.99
CA LEU A 57 -3.11 0.11 -8.54
C LEU A 57 -4.50 0.56 -9.02
N ARG A 58 -4.84 0.25 -10.27
CA ARG A 58 -6.12 0.64 -10.86
C ARG A 58 -7.31 -0.11 -10.27
N SER A 59 -7.13 -1.40 -9.98
CA SER A 59 -8.20 -2.27 -9.47
C SER A 59 -8.29 -2.33 -7.95
N ALA A 60 -7.45 -1.59 -7.26
CA ALA A 60 -7.41 -1.59 -5.81
C ALA A 60 -8.66 -0.94 -5.19
N SER A 61 -8.95 -1.31 -3.95
CA SER A 61 -9.99 -0.69 -3.15
C SER A 61 -9.39 0.32 -2.16
N GLU A 62 -10.24 1.14 -1.56
CA GLU A 62 -9.82 2.14 -0.57
C GLU A 62 -9.18 1.53 0.68
N THR A 63 -9.47 0.27 0.96
CA THR A 63 -8.91 -0.44 2.12
C THR A 63 -7.61 -1.16 1.80
N ASP A 64 -7.19 -1.20 0.54
CA ASP A 64 -5.95 -1.86 0.13
C ASP A 64 -4.74 -1.01 0.48
N LEU A 65 -3.66 -1.70 0.88
CA LEU A 65 -2.35 -1.11 1.11
C LEU A 65 -1.39 -1.63 0.04
N ILE A 66 -0.77 -0.73 -0.69
CA ILE A 66 0.21 -1.10 -1.70
C ILE A 66 1.56 -0.50 -1.33
N TYR A 67 2.55 -1.36 -1.18
CA TYR A 67 3.91 -0.98 -0.81
C TYR A 67 4.80 -1.03 -2.04
N LEU A 68 5.48 0.06 -2.31
CA LEU A 68 6.52 0.12 -3.34
C LEU A 68 7.88 0.25 -2.68
N HIS A 69 8.65 -0.82 -2.73
CA HIS A 69 10.01 -0.86 -2.20
C HIS A 69 10.98 -0.47 -3.31
N LEU A 70 11.73 0.60 -3.11
CA LEU A 70 12.56 1.18 -4.14
C LEU A 70 14.05 0.96 -3.86
N ASN A 71 14.72 0.43 -4.86
CA ASN A 71 16.17 0.39 -4.94
C ASN A 71 16.58 0.61 -6.40
N SER A 72 16.56 1.86 -6.85
CA SER A 72 16.65 2.18 -8.27
C SER A 72 17.44 3.46 -8.51
N PRO A 73 18.29 3.47 -9.55
CA PRO A 73 18.97 4.68 -9.99
C PRO A 73 18.09 5.57 -10.90
N GLY A 74 16.84 5.20 -11.11
CA GLY A 74 15.98 5.83 -12.10
C GLY A 74 15.96 5.02 -13.40
N GLY A 75 15.66 5.65 -14.50
CA GLY A 75 15.62 5.00 -15.80
C GLY A 75 14.58 5.62 -16.73
N ASP A 76 13.75 4.81 -17.34
CA ASP A 76 12.79 5.27 -18.34
C ASP A 76 11.85 6.34 -17.76
N PHE A 77 11.87 7.51 -18.38
CA PHE A 77 11.12 8.67 -17.94
C PHE A 77 9.61 8.45 -18.06
N ASN A 78 9.16 7.87 -19.19
CA ASN A 78 7.74 7.63 -19.41
C ASN A 78 7.18 6.59 -18.45
N THR A 79 7.97 5.58 -18.12
CA THR A 79 7.61 4.60 -17.09
C THR A 79 7.39 5.29 -15.74
N GLY A 80 8.32 6.14 -15.35
CA GLY A 80 8.22 6.87 -14.10
C GLY A 80 6.98 7.75 -14.04
N LEU A 81 6.69 8.48 -15.11
CA LEU A 81 5.48 9.30 -15.19
C LEU A 81 4.20 8.46 -15.08
N GLN A 82 4.18 7.32 -15.76
CA GLN A 82 3.00 6.45 -15.73
C GLN A 82 2.77 5.87 -14.32
N ILE A 83 3.83 5.45 -13.66
CA ILE A 83 3.74 4.97 -12.26
C ILE A 83 3.18 6.07 -11.37
N ILE A 84 3.73 7.26 -11.42
CA ILE A 84 3.29 8.40 -10.60
C ILE A 84 1.83 8.74 -10.86
N ASN A 85 1.42 8.80 -12.12
CA ASN A 85 0.05 9.13 -12.48
C ASN A 85 -0.94 8.08 -12.01
N ILE A 86 -0.58 6.80 -12.09
CA ILE A 86 -1.44 5.71 -11.64
C ILE A 86 -1.50 5.66 -10.11
N MET A 87 -0.38 5.94 -9.43
CA MET A 87 -0.38 6.08 -7.97
C MET A 87 -1.37 7.16 -7.53
N ALA A 88 -1.32 8.31 -8.17
CA ALA A 88 -2.21 9.42 -7.83
C ALA A 88 -3.69 9.10 -8.08
N ALA A 89 -3.98 8.28 -9.09
CA ALA A 89 -5.34 7.90 -9.44
C ALA A 89 -5.86 6.68 -8.68
N SER A 90 -4.99 5.95 -7.99
CA SER A 90 -5.38 4.74 -7.26
C SER A 90 -6.19 5.06 -6.02
N PRO A 91 -7.27 4.32 -5.74
CA PRO A 91 -8.00 4.45 -4.49
C PRO A 91 -7.25 3.88 -3.29
N ALA A 92 -6.22 3.05 -3.51
CA ALA A 92 -5.42 2.45 -2.45
C ALA A 92 -4.53 3.47 -1.77
N ARG A 93 -4.14 3.16 -0.54
CA ARG A 93 -3.07 3.86 0.13
C ARG A 93 -1.74 3.30 -0.37
N VAL A 94 -0.91 4.13 -0.96
CA VAL A 94 0.38 3.74 -1.51
C VAL A 94 1.49 4.19 -0.58
N VAL A 95 2.26 3.25 -0.10
CA VAL A 95 3.41 3.49 0.79
C VAL A 95 4.68 3.25 0.00
N THR A 96 5.55 4.24 -0.03
CA THR A 96 6.84 4.12 -0.70
C THR A 96 7.97 3.99 0.32
N ILE A 97 8.91 3.09 0.05
CA ILE A 97 10.01 2.79 0.95
C ILE A 97 11.30 2.79 0.14
N VAL A 98 12.29 3.57 0.56
CA VAL A 98 13.63 3.49 -0.03
C VAL A 98 14.42 2.41 0.70
N GLU A 99 14.70 1.33 -0.01
CA GLU A 99 15.46 0.20 0.54
C GLU A 99 16.95 0.49 0.62
N ALA A 100 17.53 1.09 -0.43
CA ALA A 100 18.95 1.45 -0.47
C ALA A 100 19.17 2.78 -1.17
N ARG A 101 18.61 2.95 -2.37
CA ARG A 101 18.74 4.18 -3.15
C ARG A 101 17.48 4.48 -3.94
N ALA A 102 17.20 5.75 -4.13
CA ALA A 102 16.21 6.22 -5.08
C ALA A 102 16.75 7.46 -5.75
N TYR A 103 17.18 7.34 -7.01
CA TYR A 103 17.78 8.42 -7.77
C TYR A 103 16.92 8.85 -8.93
N SER A 104 16.95 10.14 -9.25
CA SER A 104 16.27 10.69 -10.43
C SER A 104 14.78 10.35 -10.41
N MET A 105 14.26 9.70 -11.45
CA MET A 105 12.85 9.36 -11.55
C MET A 105 12.38 8.46 -10.38
N ALA A 106 13.23 7.59 -9.85
CA ALA A 106 12.89 6.78 -8.68
C ALA A 106 12.66 7.64 -7.44
N ALA A 107 13.41 8.72 -7.27
CA ALA A 107 13.17 9.67 -6.18
C ALA A 107 11.82 10.37 -6.32
N LEU A 108 11.39 10.68 -7.53
CA LEU A 108 10.07 11.27 -7.78
C LEU A 108 8.95 10.29 -7.48
N ILE A 109 9.12 9.01 -7.82
CA ILE A 109 8.17 7.96 -7.44
C ILE A 109 8.08 7.88 -5.91
N PHE A 110 9.21 7.89 -5.23
CA PHE A 110 9.23 7.89 -3.77
C PHE A 110 8.41 9.03 -3.18
N LEU A 111 8.60 10.25 -3.68
CA LEU A 111 7.88 11.43 -3.20
C LEU A 111 6.38 11.42 -3.52
N SER A 112 5.94 10.54 -4.40
CA SER A 112 4.54 10.43 -4.80
C SER A 112 3.73 9.50 -3.90
N GLY A 113 4.35 8.85 -2.93
CA GLY A 113 3.65 8.00 -1.97
C GLY A 113 2.76 8.78 -1.01
N ASP A 114 1.68 8.16 -0.58
CA ASP A 114 0.82 8.70 0.49
C ASP A 114 1.54 8.70 1.83
N GLU A 115 2.37 7.71 2.05
CA GLU A 115 3.33 7.63 3.15
C GLU A 115 4.70 7.28 2.58
N MET A 116 5.74 7.84 3.19
CA MET A 116 7.11 7.67 2.73
C MET A 116 8.01 7.23 3.88
N TYR A 117 8.78 6.17 3.65
CA TYR A 117 9.71 5.64 4.64
C TYR A 117 11.09 5.47 4.02
N VAL A 118 12.11 5.64 4.83
CA VAL A 118 13.50 5.41 4.45
C VAL A 118 14.18 4.55 5.49
N HIS A 119 15.12 3.73 5.06
CA HIS A 119 16.02 3.05 5.98
C HIS A 119 17.14 3.99 6.40
N ASP A 120 17.77 3.72 7.55
CA ASP A 120 18.87 4.55 8.07
C ASP A 120 20.04 4.65 7.08
N ASN A 121 20.32 3.57 6.37
CA ASN A 121 21.38 3.51 5.37
C ASN A 121 20.77 3.55 3.96
N CYS A 122 20.35 4.72 3.53
CA CYS A 122 19.81 4.88 2.19
C CYS A 122 20.28 6.20 1.58
N GLN A 123 20.08 6.33 0.26
CA GLN A 123 20.45 7.52 -0.49
C GLN A 123 19.28 7.98 -1.36
N LEU A 124 19.07 9.28 -1.35
CA LEU A 124 18.13 9.96 -2.22
C LEU A 124 18.89 10.96 -3.08
N MET A 125 18.60 10.99 -4.38
CA MET A 125 19.22 11.95 -5.28
C MET A 125 18.24 12.36 -6.37
N PHE A 126 18.09 13.63 -6.54
CA PHE A 126 17.20 14.22 -7.53
C PHE A 126 17.93 14.67 -8.78
#